data_00e30e1ae25f75ff8b1a51e86005f641
#
_entry.id   00e30e1ae25f75ff8b1a51e86005f641
#
_cell.length_a   1.000
_cell.length_b   1.000
_cell.length_c   1.000
_cell.angle_alpha   90.00
_cell.angle_beta   90.00
_cell.angle_gamma   90.00
#
_symmetry.space_group_name_H-M   'P 1'
#
loop_
_entity.id
_entity.type
_entity.pdbx_description
1 polymer ?
#
loop_
_entity_poly.entity_id
_entity_poly.type
_entity_poly.pdbx_seq_one_letter_code
_entity_poly.pdbx_strand_id
1 'polypeptide(L)'
;MMTDELEDIDLLDDVDTASETDGQLYEHLRMEVDRRQEPVRIDKYMSEHVQHSSRNRIQKAADAGFIQVNGTPVKSNYKVRPGDIITLMLDRPHYDTTIEPEDIPLDVVYEDDQLMVVNKPAGLVVHPGVGNFHGTLVNAIAWHLRNMPSYDPNDPSVGLVHRIDKDTSGLLVVAKTPEAKTELGAQFFNHDTHRSYVALVWGNFTEDTGRIEGNIGRDPKDRQRMAVFPPGSEIGKSAVTHYRVLERYGYTTLVECRLETGRTHQIRAHMKHIGHPLFADERYGGMEILRGERTASYKAYIQNCLKLCSRQALHAKTLGFVHPVTHQQMDFTSELANDMAALIDKWRNYTRNIEITK
;
A
#
# COMPACT_ATOMS: atom_id res chain seq x y z
N MET A 1 15.99 4.21 -13.65
CA MET A 1 16.04 3.18 -12.60
C MET A 1 15.45 3.79 -11.32
N MET A 2 14.21 4.33 -11.40
CA MET A 2 13.53 5.11 -10.34
C MET A 2 12.03 4.74 -10.29
N THR A 3 11.70 3.44 -10.13
CA THR A 3 10.31 3.00 -10.29
C THR A 3 9.88 1.87 -9.35
N ASP A 4 10.70 1.50 -8.34
CA ASP A 4 10.41 0.27 -7.56
C ASP A 4 9.29 0.41 -6.50
N GLU A 5 8.87 1.62 -6.09
CA GLU A 5 7.77 1.79 -5.12
C GLU A 5 6.41 2.12 -5.77
N LEU A 6 6.39 2.62 -7.00
CA LEU A 6 5.18 2.77 -7.82
C LEU A 6 4.91 1.53 -8.67
N GLU A 7 5.88 0.63 -8.81
CA GLU A 7 5.80 -0.62 -9.59
C GLU A 7 4.82 -1.67 -9.04
N ASP A 8 4.19 -1.43 -7.88
CA ASP A 8 3.13 -2.31 -7.35
C ASP A 8 1.78 -2.18 -8.09
N ILE A 9 1.70 -1.35 -9.15
CA ILE A 9 0.51 -1.22 -10.02
C ILE A 9 0.77 -1.93 -11.36
N ASP A 10 1.31 -3.13 -11.33
CA ASP A 10 1.70 -3.80 -12.56
C ASP A 10 0.74 -4.95 -12.90
N LEU A 11 0.40 -5.06 -14.18
CA LEU A 11 -0.39 -6.15 -14.77
C LEU A 11 0.09 -7.55 -14.36
N LEU A 12 1.36 -7.68 -13.97
CA LEU A 12 2.00 -8.94 -13.58
C LEU A 12 2.08 -9.17 -12.05
N ASP A 13 1.83 -8.16 -11.21
CA ASP A 13 1.79 -8.37 -9.74
C ASP A 13 0.61 -9.23 -9.30
N ASP A 14 -0.45 -9.23 -10.09
CA ASP A 14 -1.64 -10.03 -9.86
C ASP A 14 -1.56 -11.46 -10.43
N VAL A 15 -0.49 -11.87 -11.12
CA VAL A 15 -0.24 -13.28 -11.49
C VAL A 15 -0.22 -14.17 -10.24
N ASP A 16 0.08 -13.57 -9.08
CA ASP A 16 0.07 -14.25 -7.79
C ASP A 16 -1.30 -14.23 -7.07
N THR A 17 -2.32 -13.52 -7.57
CA THR A 17 -3.69 -13.50 -7.01
C THR A 17 -4.63 -14.34 -7.87
N ALA A 18 -4.38 -15.64 -8.01
CA ALA A 18 -5.36 -16.57 -8.60
C ALA A 18 -6.66 -16.47 -7.77
N SER A 19 -7.64 -15.70 -8.27
CA SER A 19 -9.02 -15.82 -7.85
C SER A 19 -9.54 -17.15 -8.36
N GLU A 20 -10.45 -17.77 -7.64
CA GLU A 20 -11.26 -18.90 -8.14
C GLU A 20 -12.08 -18.42 -9.34
N THR A 21 -11.47 -18.40 -10.54
CA THR A 21 -12.14 -18.07 -11.80
C THR A 21 -12.29 -19.36 -12.61
N ASP A 22 -13.32 -19.41 -13.41
CA ASP A 22 -13.75 -20.53 -14.29
C ASP A 22 -12.68 -21.07 -15.28
N GLY A 23 -11.39 -20.81 -15.07
CA GLY A 23 -10.30 -21.25 -15.95
C GLY A 23 -10.26 -20.54 -17.30
N GLN A 24 -11.06 -19.49 -17.50
CA GLN A 24 -11.03 -18.69 -18.72
C GLN A 24 -9.83 -17.73 -18.69
N LEU A 25 -8.99 -17.79 -19.73
CA LEU A 25 -7.89 -16.86 -19.92
C LEU A 25 -8.31 -15.72 -20.86
N TYR A 26 -7.89 -14.50 -20.51
CA TYR A 26 -8.16 -13.28 -21.26
C TYR A 26 -6.85 -12.70 -21.82
N GLU A 27 -6.87 -12.18 -23.04
CA GLU A 27 -5.72 -11.55 -23.66
C GLU A 27 -5.51 -10.14 -23.08
N HIS A 28 -4.34 -9.91 -22.48
CA HIS A 28 -3.96 -8.62 -21.87
C HIS A 28 -2.95 -7.85 -22.71
N LEU A 29 -2.15 -8.55 -23.48
CA LEU A 29 -1.16 -7.96 -24.37
C LEU A 29 -1.02 -8.84 -25.61
N ARG A 30 -0.90 -8.19 -26.76
CA ARG A 30 -0.55 -8.82 -28.04
C ARG A 30 0.53 -8.00 -28.71
N MET A 31 1.60 -8.67 -29.13
CA MET A 31 2.69 -8.04 -29.90
C MET A 31 3.18 -8.97 -31.00
N GLU A 32 3.48 -8.41 -32.17
CA GLU A 32 4.11 -9.13 -33.26
C GLU A 32 5.63 -8.83 -33.26
N VAL A 33 6.42 -9.88 -33.32
CA VAL A 33 7.90 -9.76 -33.39
C VAL A 33 8.32 -9.23 -34.73
N ASP A 34 9.12 -8.14 -34.74
CA ASP A 34 9.61 -7.51 -35.93
C ASP A 34 10.30 -8.52 -36.88
N ARG A 35 10.08 -8.34 -38.18
CA ARG A 35 10.63 -9.25 -39.23
C ARG A 35 12.16 -9.27 -39.31
N ARG A 36 12.82 -8.28 -38.72
CA ARG A 36 14.29 -8.18 -38.66
C ARG A 36 14.85 -8.55 -37.27
N GLN A 37 13.98 -9.01 -36.34
CA GLN A 37 14.40 -9.38 -35.02
C GLN A 37 15.32 -10.60 -35.06
N GLU A 38 16.52 -10.48 -34.49
CA GLU A 38 17.37 -11.63 -34.23
C GLU A 38 16.81 -12.51 -33.12
N PRO A 39 17.04 -13.84 -33.16
CA PRO A 39 16.55 -14.74 -32.12
C PRO A 39 17.10 -14.37 -30.75
N VAL A 40 16.24 -13.88 -29.88
CA VAL A 40 16.55 -13.53 -28.47
C VAL A 40 15.55 -14.23 -27.54
N ARG A 41 15.94 -14.48 -26.30
CA ARG A 41 15.04 -15.11 -25.32
C ARG A 41 13.82 -14.22 -25.08
N ILE A 42 12.64 -14.86 -24.97
CA ILE A 42 11.37 -14.13 -24.80
C ILE A 42 11.33 -13.31 -23.49
N ASP A 43 11.98 -13.78 -22.42
CA ASP A 43 12.08 -13.04 -21.17
C ASP A 43 12.86 -11.72 -21.32
N LYS A 44 13.89 -11.72 -22.15
CA LYS A 44 14.65 -10.51 -22.50
C LYS A 44 13.87 -9.62 -23.46
N TYR A 45 13.33 -10.20 -24.54
CA TYR A 45 12.57 -9.47 -25.54
C TYR A 45 11.39 -8.70 -24.92
N MET A 46 10.57 -9.37 -24.12
CA MET A 46 9.42 -8.74 -23.47
C MET A 46 9.84 -7.68 -22.44
N SER A 47 10.95 -7.87 -21.70
CA SER A 47 11.42 -6.86 -20.76
C SER A 47 11.92 -5.57 -21.41
N GLU A 48 12.28 -5.62 -22.70
CA GLU A 48 12.70 -4.46 -23.48
C GLU A 48 11.51 -3.76 -24.18
N HIS A 49 10.38 -4.45 -24.38
CA HIS A 49 9.24 -3.96 -25.16
C HIS A 49 7.96 -3.72 -24.33
N VAL A 50 7.85 -4.32 -23.14
CA VAL A 50 6.71 -4.14 -22.24
C VAL A 50 7.11 -3.17 -21.15
N GLN A 51 6.46 -2.01 -21.12
CA GLN A 51 6.70 -1.00 -20.10
C GLN A 51 6.35 -1.57 -18.71
N HIS A 52 7.12 -1.20 -17.71
CA HIS A 52 6.91 -1.55 -16.30
C HIS A 52 6.99 -3.04 -15.97
N SER A 53 7.59 -3.89 -16.83
CA SER A 53 7.75 -5.30 -16.52
C SER A 53 9.22 -5.70 -16.31
N SER A 54 9.52 -6.32 -15.17
CA SER A 54 10.84 -6.86 -14.89
C SER A 54 11.02 -8.24 -15.54
N ARG A 55 12.27 -8.57 -15.93
CA ARG A 55 12.58 -9.88 -16.51
C ARG A 55 12.15 -11.05 -15.61
N ASN A 56 12.26 -10.90 -14.29
CA ASN A 56 11.84 -11.93 -13.32
C ASN A 56 10.32 -12.17 -13.35
N ARG A 57 9.52 -11.10 -13.50
CA ARG A 57 8.07 -11.21 -13.64
C ARG A 57 7.66 -11.92 -14.91
N ILE A 58 8.31 -11.60 -16.04
CA ILE A 58 8.08 -12.28 -17.32
C ILE A 58 8.41 -13.77 -17.20
N GLN A 59 9.51 -14.12 -16.52
CA GLN A 59 9.87 -15.52 -16.28
C GLN A 59 8.79 -16.26 -15.50
N LYS A 60 8.29 -15.67 -14.39
CA LYS A 60 7.19 -16.24 -13.60
C LYS A 60 5.90 -16.41 -14.42
N ALA A 61 5.54 -15.40 -15.22
CA ALA A 61 4.37 -15.48 -16.10
C ALA A 61 4.52 -16.59 -17.17
N ALA A 62 5.71 -16.75 -17.74
CA ALA A 62 6.00 -17.84 -18.69
C ALA A 62 5.94 -19.22 -18.02
N ASP A 63 6.49 -19.35 -16.80
CA ASP A 63 6.47 -20.60 -16.03
C ASP A 63 5.05 -20.98 -15.58
N ALA A 64 4.18 -19.97 -15.35
CA ALA A 64 2.75 -20.15 -15.09
C ALA A 64 1.91 -20.44 -16.34
N GLY A 65 2.51 -20.42 -17.55
CA GLY A 65 1.81 -20.66 -18.82
C GLY A 65 1.02 -19.48 -19.37
N PHE A 66 1.18 -18.29 -18.80
CA PHE A 66 0.46 -17.07 -19.19
C PHE A 66 1.07 -16.39 -20.42
N ILE A 67 2.30 -16.71 -20.79
CA ILE A 67 2.91 -16.22 -22.03
C ILE A 67 2.78 -17.26 -23.11
N GLN A 68 2.13 -16.88 -24.20
CA GLN A 68 1.92 -17.74 -25.36
C GLN A 68 2.60 -17.14 -26.59
N VAL A 69 3.08 -18.01 -27.46
CA VAL A 69 3.55 -17.65 -28.81
C VAL A 69 2.74 -18.41 -29.82
N ASN A 70 2.13 -17.68 -30.75
CA ASN A 70 1.22 -18.25 -31.76
C ASN A 70 0.12 -19.15 -31.14
N GLY A 71 -0.42 -18.73 -29.97
CA GLY A 71 -1.46 -19.44 -29.22
C GLY A 71 -0.98 -20.62 -28.40
N THR A 72 0.34 -20.86 -28.29
CA THR A 72 0.89 -21.97 -27.50
C THR A 72 1.71 -21.45 -26.32
N PRO A 73 1.47 -21.89 -25.07
CA PRO A 73 2.28 -21.52 -23.91
C PRO A 73 3.76 -21.87 -24.11
N VAL A 74 4.64 -20.94 -23.76
CA VAL A 74 6.08 -21.11 -23.89
C VAL A 74 6.81 -20.85 -22.58
N LYS A 75 8.02 -21.46 -22.42
CA LYS A 75 8.90 -21.18 -21.28
C LYS A 75 9.70 -19.91 -21.49
N SER A 76 10.20 -19.32 -20.40
CA SER A 76 10.97 -18.09 -20.38
C SER A 76 12.24 -18.08 -21.25
N ASN A 77 12.77 -19.26 -21.60
CA ASN A 77 13.93 -19.43 -22.46
C ASN A 77 13.61 -19.59 -23.95
N TYR A 78 12.32 -19.54 -24.34
CA TYR A 78 11.92 -19.56 -25.75
C TYR A 78 12.66 -18.46 -26.53
N LYS A 79 13.16 -18.77 -27.70
CA LYS A 79 13.80 -17.79 -28.60
C LYS A 79 12.77 -17.29 -29.60
N VAL A 80 12.42 -16.02 -29.48
CA VAL A 80 11.48 -15.37 -30.42
C VAL A 80 12.00 -15.41 -31.83
N ARG A 81 11.10 -15.53 -32.81
CA ARG A 81 11.37 -15.56 -34.25
C ARG A 81 10.64 -14.42 -34.94
N PRO A 82 11.16 -13.91 -36.04
CA PRO A 82 10.46 -12.92 -36.88
C PRO A 82 9.03 -13.37 -37.18
N GLY A 83 8.05 -12.50 -36.94
CA GLY A 83 6.63 -12.77 -37.18
C GLY A 83 5.93 -13.60 -36.11
N ASP A 84 6.60 -13.97 -35.00
CA ASP A 84 5.92 -14.57 -33.86
C ASP A 84 4.90 -13.59 -33.24
N ILE A 85 3.73 -14.10 -32.94
CA ILE A 85 2.71 -13.36 -32.20
C ILE A 85 2.80 -13.78 -30.73
N ILE A 86 3.28 -12.88 -29.88
CA ILE A 86 3.37 -13.07 -28.45
C ILE A 86 2.11 -12.54 -27.81
N THR A 87 1.45 -13.33 -26.95
CA THR A 87 0.30 -12.91 -26.14
C THR A 87 0.57 -13.17 -24.67
N LEU A 88 0.17 -12.19 -23.82
CA LEU A 88 0.05 -12.36 -22.38
C LEU A 88 -1.42 -12.66 -22.06
N MET A 89 -1.67 -13.83 -21.54
CA MET A 89 -3.00 -14.31 -21.15
C MET A 89 -3.07 -14.32 -19.63
N LEU A 90 -4.10 -13.71 -19.04
CA LEU A 90 -4.33 -13.78 -17.59
C LEU A 90 -5.71 -14.38 -17.31
N ASP A 91 -5.89 -14.94 -16.12
CA ASP A 91 -7.12 -15.58 -15.65
C ASP A 91 -8.21 -14.58 -15.22
N ARG A 92 -8.10 -13.35 -15.63
CA ARG A 92 -9.03 -12.25 -15.35
C ARG A 92 -9.29 -11.42 -16.60
N PRO A 93 -10.46 -10.79 -16.73
CA PRO A 93 -10.76 -9.86 -17.82
C PRO A 93 -9.74 -8.70 -17.87
N HIS A 94 -9.51 -8.18 -19.07
CA HIS A 94 -8.82 -6.90 -19.24
C HIS A 94 -9.70 -5.81 -18.66
N TYR A 95 -9.24 -5.19 -17.56
CA TYR A 95 -9.91 -4.00 -17.04
C TYR A 95 -9.27 -2.76 -17.68
N ASP A 96 -10.11 -1.86 -18.13
CA ASP A 96 -9.63 -0.54 -18.52
C ASP A 96 -9.08 0.16 -17.28
N THR A 97 -7.76 0.41 -17.27
CA THR A 97 -7.08 1.09 -16.16
C THR A 97 -7.04 2.60 -16.34
N THR A 98 -7.76 3.13 -17.33
CA THR A 98 -7.93 4.57 -17.52
C THR A 98 -8.53 5.18 -16.26
N ILE A 99 -7.85 6.17 -15.68
CA ILE A 99 -8.34 6.86 -14.50
C ILE A 99 -9.41 7.86 -14.94
N GLU A 100 -10.68 7.53 -14.66
CA GLU A 100 -11.78 8.45 -14.90
C GLU A 100 -11.85 9.51 -13.78
N PRO A 101 -11.81 10.82 -14.11
CA PRO A 101 -11.98 11.87 -13.11
C PRO A 101 -13.37 11.82 -12.46
N GLU A 102 -13.43 11.76 -11.13
CA GLU A 102 -14.68 11.73 -10.36
C GLU A 102 -14.71 12.85 -9.32
N ASP A 103 -15.85 13.55 -9.22
CA ASP A 103 -16.07 14.65 -8.26
C ASP A 103 -16.24 14.10 -6.82
N ILE A 104 -15.13 13.68 -6.24
CA ILE A 104 -15.04 13.19 -4.85
C ILE A 104 -14.35 14.27 -4.01
N PRO A 105 -14.95 14.71 -2.89
CA PRO A 105 -14.36 15.73 -2.04
C PRO A 105 -12.99 15.32 -1.48
N LEU A 106 -11.99 16.20 -1.62
CA LEU A 106 -10.65 16.07 -1.05
C LEU A 106 -10.48 17.01 0.14
N ASP A 107 -9.93 16.49 1.24
CA ASP A 107 -9.43 17.33 2.34
C ASP A 107 -7.99 17.74 2.05
N VAL A 108 -7.85 18.90 1.36
CA VAL A 108 -6.56 19.45 0.95
C VAL A 108 -5.97 20.28 2.09
N VAL A 109 -4.88 19.79 2.67
CA VAL A 109 -4.17 20.46 3.78
C VAL A 109 -3.25 21.56 3.28
N TYR A 110 -2.66 21.37 2.12
CA TYR A 110 -1.76 22.32 1.46
C TYR A 110 -1.80 22.13 -0.05
N GLU A 111 -1.65 23.18 -0.80
CA GLU A 111 -1.54 23.13 -2.25
C GLU A 111 -0.78 24.34 -2.79
N ASP A 112 0.11 24.09 -3.75
CA ASP A 112 0.77 25.09 -4.59
C ASP A 112 0.79 24.64 -6.07
N ASP A 113 1.63 25.25 -6.90
CA ASP A 113 1.72 24.93 -8.32
C ASP A 113 2.41 23.57 -8.59
N GLN A 114 3.15 23.01 -7.62
CA GLN A 114 3.99 21.84 -7.79
C GLN A 114 3.42 20.58 -7.14
N LEU A 115 2.77 20.74 -6.01
CA LEU A 115 2.28 19.61 -5.22
C LEU A 115 1.03 19.97 -4.40
N MET A 116 0.35 18.96 -3.92
CA MET A 116 -0.65 19.11 -2.87
C MET A 116 -0.47 18.04 -1.78
N VAL A 117 -0.87 18.36 -0.55
CA VAL A 117 -0.94 17.43 0.57
C VAL A 117 -2.39 17.23 0.92
N VAL A 118 -2.83 15.97 0.94
CA VAL A 118 -4.21 15.60 1.24
C VAL A 118 -4.27 14.78 2.53
N ASN A 119 -5.33 14.98 3.30
CA ASN A 119 -5.65 14.16 4.47
C ASN A 119 -6.71 13.13 4.06
N LYS A 120 -6.27 11.95 3.67
CA LYS A 120 -7.14 10.87 3.17
C LYS A 120 -8.05 10.35 4.27
N PRO A 121 -9.37 10.28 4.08
CA PRO A 121 -10.26 9.58 4.99
C PRO A 121 -9.99 8.07 4.97
N ALA A 122 -10.33 7.39 6.04
CA ALA A 122 -10.39 5.93 6.06
C ALA A 122 -11.51 5.41 5.14
N GLY A 123 -11.33 4.21 4.60
CA GLY A 123 -12.28 3.59 3.67
C GLY A 123 -12.06 3.96 2.21
N LEU A 124 -11.33 5.06 1.91
CA LEU A 124 -11.02 5.48 0.55
C LEU A 124 -9.78 4.72 0.05
N VAL A 125 -9.97 3.92 -1.01
CA VAL A 125 -8.88 3.25 -1.71
C VAL A 125 -8.01 4.30 -2.41
N VAL A 126 -6.69 4.13 -2.38
CA VAL A 126 -5.79 5.10 -3.03
C VAL A 126 -5.82 4.96 -4.54
N HIS A 127 -5.67 3.74 -5.06
CA HIS A 127 -5.56 3.46 -6.50
C HIS A 127 -6.54 2.36 -6.91
N PRO A 128 -7.14 2.43 -8.12
CA PRO A 128 -7.99 1.36 -8.62
C PRO A 128 -7.33 -0.01 -8.57
N GLY A 129 -8.14 -1.01 -8.30
CA GLY A 129 -7.71 -2.40 -8.26
C GLY A 129 -8.91 -3.34 -8.22
N VAL A 130 -8.69 -4.64 -8.15
CA VAL A 130 -9.75 -5.65 -8.15
C VAL A 130 -10.81 -5.33 -7.09
N GLY A 131 -12.06 -5.16 -7.54
CA GLY A 131 -13.21 -4.81 -6.68
C GLY A 131 -13.34 -3.32 -6.33
N ASN A 132 -12.45 -2.44 -6.79
CA ASN A 132 -12.53 -1.00 -6.56
C ASN A 132 -11.96 -0.25 -7.78
N PHE A 133 -12.67 -0.26 -8.91
CA PHE A 133 -12.21 0.39 -10.15
C PHE A 133 -12.52 1.88 -10.19
N HIS A 134 -13.50 2.32 -9.42
CA HIS A 134 -14.00 3.68 -9.29
C HIS A 134 -14.05 4.12 -7.84
N GLY A 135 -14.30 5.39 -7.60
CA GLY A 135 -14.43 5.94 -6.25
C GLY A 135 -13.13 5.94 -5.47
N THR A 136 -11.96 6.05 -6.13
CA THR A 136 -10.65 6.01 -5.47
C THR A 136 -10.07 7.42 -5.31
N LEU A 137 -9.02 7.51 -4.51
CA LEU A 137 -8.31 8.79 -4.32
C LEU A 137 -7.75 9.33 -5.64
N VAL A 138 -7.21 8.48 -6.53
CA VAL A 138 -6.70 8.95 -7.83
C VAL A 138 -7.83 9.46 -8.74
N ASN A 139 -9.06 8.93 -8.69
CA ASN A 139 -10.19 9.48 -9.42
C ASN A 139 -10.53 10.90 -8.93
N ALA A 140 -10.48 11.11 -7.59
CA ALA A 140 -10.69 12.43 -6.99
C ALA A 140 -9.58 13.43 -7.37
N ILE A 141 -8.31 12.97 -7.34
CA ILE A 141 -7.15 13.77 -7.73
C ILE A 141 -7.23 14.13 -9.22
N ALA A 142 -7.56 13.18 -10.08
CA ALA A 142 -7.76 13.41 -11.51
C ALA A 142 -8.82 14.49 -11.77
N TRP A 143 -9.93 14.45 -11.04
CA TRP A 143 -10.96 15.48 -11.11
C TRP A 143 -10.45 16.85 -10.66
N HIS A 144 -9.74 16.91 -9.57
CA HIS A 144 -9.15 18.15 -9.02
C HIS A 144 -8.14 18.78 -10.00
N LEU A 145 -7.30 17.95 -10.61
CA LEU A 145 -6.23 18.40 -11.51
C LEU A 145 -6.64 18.56 -12.98
N ARG A 146 -7.82 18.12 -13.40
CA ARG A 146 -8.24 18.01 -14.82
C ARG A 146 -8.09 19.25 -15.68
N ASN A 147 -8.13 20.44 -15.07
CA ASN A 147 -7.99 21.72 -15.77
C ASN A 147 -6.56 22.29 -15.72
N MET A 148 -5.61 21.60 -15.10
CA MET A 148 -4.23 22.06 -15.03
C MET A 148 -3.48 21.74 -16.35
N PRO A 149 -2.64 22.66 -16.83
CA PRO A 149 -1.84 22.41 -18.05
C PRO A 149 -0.88 21.23 -17.94
N SER A 150 -0.44 20.88 -16.72
CA SER A 150 0.45 19.77 -16.41
C SER A 150 -0.26 18.43 -16.22
N TYR A 151 -1.60 18.41 -16.21
CA TYR A 151 -2.35 17.16 -16.03
C TYR A 151 -2.24 16.27 -17.27
N ASP A 152 -1.72 15.06 -17.07
CA ASP A 152 -1.69 14.01 -18.10
C ASP A 152 -2.76 12.95 -17.80
N PRO A 153 -3.82 12.84 -18.62
CA PRO A 153 -4.86 11.82 -18.42
C PRO A 153 -4.36 10.38 -18.64
N ASN A 154 -3.18 10.21 -19.24
CA ASN A 154 -2.56 8.91 -19.44
C ASN A 154 -1.60 8.50 -18.32
N ASP A 155 -1.33 9.39 -17.34
CA ASP A 155 -0.55 9.02 -16.17
C ASP A 155 -1.40 8.18 -15.20
N PRO A 156 -1.16 6.86 -15.09
CA PRO A 156 -1.96 5.99 -14.24
C PRO A 156 -1.82 6.31 -12.75
N SER A 157 -0.75 6.98 -12.34
CA SER A 157 -0.54 7.36 -10.95
C SER A 157 -1.18 8.69 -10.57
N VAL A 158 -1.50 9.53 -11.57
CA VAL A 158 -2.08 10.88 -11.38
C VAL A 158 -1.29 11.69 -10.34
N GLY A 159 0.05 11.63 -10.41
CA GLY A 159 0.96 12.35 -9.51
C GLY A 159 1.19 11.71 -8.14
N LEU A 160 0.64 10.53 -7.84
CA LEU A 160 0.96 9.80 -6.61
C LEU A 160 2.43 9.33 -6.61
N VAL A 161 3.11 9.51 -5.50
CA VAL A 161 4.48 9.08 -5.25
C VAL A 161 4.59 8.08 -4.09
N HIS A 162 3.51 7.90 -3.33
CA HIS A 162 3.37 6.88 -2.28
C HIS A 162 1.91 6.58 -1.99
N ARG A 163 1.66 5.62 -1.13
CA ARG A 163 0.31 5.19 -0.74
C ARG A 163 0.21 4.82 0.73
N ILE A 164 -1.01 4.83 1.24
CA ILE A 164 -1.41 4.21 2.52
C ILE A 164 -2.57 3.25 2.27
N ASP A 165 -2.83 2.33 3.19
CA ASP A 165 -3.90 1.34 3.04
C ASP A 165 -5.29 2.00 2.94
N LYS A 166 -6.26 1.29 2.34
CA LYS A 166 -7.66 1.73 2.21
C LYS A 166 -8.21 2.32 3.51
N ASP A 167 -8.09 1.56 4.59
CA ASP A 167 -8.67 1.91 5.89
C ASP A 167 -7.70 2.65 6.82
N THR A 168 -6.52 3.00 6.34
CA THR A 168 -5.62 3.94 7.02
C THR A 168 -5.99 5.37 6.63
N SER A 169 -6.19 6.23 7.60
CA SER A 169 -6.42 7.68 7.40
C SER A 169 -5.14 8.47 7.50
N GLY A 170 -5.14 9.73 7.03
CA GLY A 170 -4.05 10.68 7.25
C GLY A 170 -3.35 11.14 5.97
N LEU A 171 -2.17 11.69 6.13
CA LEU A 171 -1.50 12.52 5.14
C LEU A 171 -0.87 11.73 3.99
N LEU A 172 -1.08 12.25 2.78
CA LEU A 172 -0.35 11.89 1.56
C LEU A 172 0.07 13.16 0.80
N VAL A 173 1.21 13.07 0.08
CA VAL A 173 1.61 14.10 -0.89
C VAL A 173 1.35 13.60 -2.31
N VAL A 174 0.91 14.51 -3.16
CA VAL A 174 0.64 14.30 -4.58
C VAL A 174 1.40 15.35 -5.37
N ALA A 175 2.16 14.92 -6.36
CA ALA A 175 2.81 15.82 -7.31
C ALA A 175 1.79 16.34 -8.34
N LYS A 176 1.92 17.61 -8.73
CA LYS A 176 1.07 18.25 -9.75
C LYS A 176 1.82 18.45 -11.08
N THR A 177 3.14 18.24 -11.08
CA THR A 177 3.99 18.34 -12.26
C THR A 177 4.90 17.13 -12.40
N PRO A 178 5.35 16.77 -13.61
CA PRO A 178 6.28 15.67 -13.82
C PRO A 178 7.60 15.84 -13.06
N GLU A 179 8.10 17.06 -12.96
CA GLU A 179 9.33 17.39 -12.25
C GLU A 179 9.16 17.14 -10.74
N ALA A 180 8.05 17.62 -10.16
CA ALA A 180 7.75 17.40 -8.76
C ALA A 180 7.54 15.89 -8.47
N LYS A 181 6.93 15.14 -9.39
CA LYS A 181 6.77 13.69 -9.27
C LYS A 181 8.11 12.96 -9.23
N THR A 182 9.05 13.36 -10.09
CA THR A 182 10.39 12.78 -10.13
C THR A 182 11.15 13.04 -8.84
N GLU A 183 11.18 14.30 -8.39
CA GLU A 183 11.93 14.71 -7.19
C GLU A 183 11.34 14.13 -5.90
N LEU A 184 10.01 14.17 -5.74
CA LEU A 184 9.34 13.54 -4.60
C LEU A 184 9.52 12.03 -4.61
N GLY A 185 9.35 11.38 -5.79
CA GLY A 185 9.59 9.94 -5.95
C GLY A 185 11.00 9.54 -5.52
N ALA A 186 12.01 10.34 -5.88
CA ALA A 186 13.39 10.13 -5.44
C ALA A 186 13.53 10.18 -3.90
N GLN A 187 12.89 11.15 -3.24
CA GLN A 187 12.93 11.25 -1.78
C GLN A 187 12.29 10.04 -1.09
N PHE A 188 11.15 9.55 -1.61
CA PHE A 188 10.52 8.33 -1.11
C PHE A 188 11.39 7.09 -1.34
N PHE A 189 11.99 6.97 -2.51
CA PHE A 189 12.90 5.87 -2.86
C PHE A 189 14.16 5.84 -1.99
N ASN A 190 14.77 7.00 -1.74
CA ASN A 190 15.97 7.14 -0.92
C ASN A 190 15.67 7.10 0.59
N HIS A 191 14.38 7.07 0.98
CA HIS A 191 13.93 7.13 2.37
C HIS A 191 14.28 8.45 3.08
N ASP A 192 14.36 9.55 2.33
CA ASP A 192 14.65 10.90 2.85
C ASP A 192 13.41 11.60 3.43
N THR A 193 12.23 10.98 3.30
CA THR A 193 10.97 11.52 3.83
C THR A 193 10.76 11.16 5.29
N HIS A 194 10.17 12.07 6.08
CA HIS A 194 9.82 11.82 7.47
C HIS A 194 8.33 11.48 7.60
N ARG A 195 8.02 10.25 7.98
CA ARG A 195 6.64 9.76 8.13
C ARG A 195 6.44 9.17 9.50
N SER A 196 5.47 9.69 10.25
CA SER A 196 5.05 9.03 11.47
C SER A 196 3.55 8.69 11.43
N TYR A 197 3.26 7.57 12.03
CA TYR A 197 1.90 7.04 12.17
C TYR A 197 1.58 6.90 13.63
N VAL A 198 0.31 7.09 13.98
CA VAL A 198 -0.21 6.76 15.30
C VAL A 198 -1.06 5.51 15.18
N ALA A 199 -0.79 4.52 16.03
CA ALA A 199 -1.51 3.26 16.07
C ALA A 199 -1.96 2.92 17.49
N LEU A 200 -3.19 2.43 17.64
CA LEU A 200 -3.62 1.75 18.85
C LEU A 200 -3.43 0.24 18.67
N VAL A 201 -2.68 -0.38 19.56
CA VAL A 201 -2.33 -1.80 19.49
C VAL A 201 -2.74 -2.57 20.73
N TRP A 202 -2.96 -3.87 20.62
CA TRP A 202 -3.23 -4.76 21.72
C TRP A 202 -2.00 -5.03 22.58
N GLY A 203 -2.19 -5.03 23.89
CA GLY A 203 -1.16 -5.36 24.88
C GLY A 203 -0.34 -4.15 25.34
N ASN A 204 0.51 -4.41 26.33
CA ASN A 204 1.46 -3.44 26.87
C ASN A 204 2.87 -3.77 26.40
N PHE A 205 3.66 -2.73 26.17
CA PHE A 205 5.07 -2.84 25.87
C PHE A 205 5.89 -2.78 27.15
N THR A 206 6.95 -3.58 27.22
CA THR A 206 7.94 -3.50 28.32
C THR A 206 8.79 -2.25 28.16
N GLU A 207 9.23 -2.01 26.93
CA GLU A 207 10.10 -0.87 26.58
C GLU A 207 9.28 0.26 25.96
N ASP A 208 9.68 1.52 26.23
CA ASP A 208 9.02 2.71 25.69
C ASP A 208 9.33 2.94 24.21
N THR A 209 10.41 2.38 23.70
CA THR A 209 10.85 2.48 22.32
C THR A 209 11.39 1.16 21.82
N GLY A 210 11.34 0.95 20.51
CA GLY A 210 11.94 -0.23 19.91
C GLY A 210 12.04 -0.15 18.41
N ARG A 211 12.76 -1.10 17.82
CA ARG A 211 12.98 -1.26 16.39
C ARG A 211 12.53 -2.67 15.98
N ILE A 212 11.70 -2.74 14.97
CA ILE A 212 11.23 -4.01 14.39
C ILE A 212 11.84 -4.11 13.00
N GLU A 213 12.53 -5.19 12.74
CA GLU A 213 13.20 -5.45 11.47
C GLU A 213 12.87 -6.83 10.94
N GLY A 214 12.69 -6.93 9.64
CA GLY A 214 12.46 -8.19 8.93
C GLY A 214 12.12 -7.93 7.48
N ASN A 215 12.11 -8.98 6.66
CA ASN A 215 11.62 -8.87 5.30
C ASN A 215 10.10 -9.01 5.30
N ILE A 216 9.39 -8.12 4.62
CA ILE A 216 7.94 -8.22 4.43
C ILE A 216 7.65 -8.82 3.07
N GLY A 217 6.91 -9.91 3.05
CA GLY A 217 6.46 -10.63 1.87
C GLY A 217 5.05 -11.19 2.05
N ARG A 218 4.46 -11.74 0.99
CA ARG A 218 3.14 -12.37 1.06
C ARG A 218 3.16 -13.54 2.04
N ASP A 219 2.11 -13.61 2.90
CA ASP A 219 1.95 -14.75 3.81
C ASP A 219 1.65 -16.03 2.99
N PRO A 220 2.45 -17.09 3.10
CA PRO A 220 2.24 -18.32 2.32
C PRO A 220 0.93 -19.04 2.66
N LYS A 221 0.32 -18.77 3.83
CA LYS A 221 -0.94 -19.37 4.28
C LYS A 221 -2.16 -18.52 3.95
N ASP A 222 -1.99 -17.22 3.78
CA ASP A 222 -3.06 -16.29 3.47
C ASP A 222 -2.50 -15.14 2.62
N ARG A 223 -2.64 -15.27 1.31
CA ARG A 223 -2.07 -14.32 0.33
C ARG A 223 -2.64 -12.90 0.43
N GLN A 224 -3.74 -12.71 1.14
CA GLN A 224 -4.28 -11.36 1.41
C GLN A 224 -3.54 -10.63 2.52
N ARG A 225 -2.63 -11.31 3.25
CA ARG A 225 -1.79 -10.75 4.30
C ARG A 225 -0.33 -10.68 3.89
N MET A 226 0.38 -9.81 4.59
CA MET A 226 1.84 -9.81 4.58
C MET A 226 2.36 -10.50 5.85
N ALA A 227 3.47 -11.20 5.72
CA ALA A 227 4.18 -11.84 6.81
C ALA A 227 5.58 -11.25 6.94
N VAL A 228 6.14 -11.35 8.15
CA VAL A 228 7.52 -10.93 8.43
C VAL A 228 8.41 -12.18 8.40
N PHE A 229 9.44 -12.12 7.56
CA PHE A 229 10.49 -13.13 7.41
C PHE A 229 11.79 -12.63 8.04
N PRO A 230 12.73 -13.51 8.40
CA PRO A 230 14.01 -13.09 8.95
C PRO A 230 14.74 -12.07 8.05
N PRO A 231 15.49 -11.11 8.63
CA PRO A 231 16.32 -10.21 7.84
C PRO A 231 17.27 -10.98 6.91
N GLY A 232 17.39 -10.53 5.66
CA GLY A 232 18.20 -11.20 4.64
C GLY A 232 17.58 -12.44 4.00
N SER A 233 16.32 -12.77 4.31
CA SER A 233 15.57 -13.82 3.62
C SER A 233 15.45 -13.53 2.12
N GLU A 234 15.40 -14.58 1.29
CA GLU A 234 15.06 -14.46 -0.14
C GLU A 234 13.58 -14.08 -0.37
N ILE A 235 12.74 -14.26 0.67
CA ILE A 235 11.31 -13.95 0.61
C ILE A 235 11.07 -12.55 1.15
N GLY A 236 10.34 -11.74 0.37
CA GLY A 236 9.97 -10.39 0.76
C GLY A 236 11.07 -9.36 0.57
N LYS A 237 10.79 -8.13 0.96
CA LYS A 237 11.70 -6.97 0.88
C LYS A 237 12.04 -6.48 2.30
N SER A 238 13.26 -6.04 2.53
CA SER A 238 13.69 -5.49 3.83
C SER A 238 12.76 -4.37 4.30
N ALA A 239 12.42 -4.41 5.58
CA ALA A 239 11.54 -3.44 6.21
C ALA A 239 11.98 -3.14 7.65
N VAL A 240 11.90 -1.86 8.02
CA VAL A 240 12.25 -1.38 9.36
C VAL A 240 11.18 -0.40 9.85
N THR A 241 10.67 -0.66 11.06
CA THR A 241 9.73 0.21 11.77
C THR A 241 10.27 0.51 13.16
N HIS A 242 10.40 1.77 13.51
CA HIS A 242 10.65 2.22 14.89
C HIS A 242 9.33 2.50 15.56
N TYR A 243 9.18 2.13 16.83
CA TYR A 243 8.03 2.53 17.60
C TYR A 243 8.43 3.30 18.87
N ARG A 244 7.55 4.16 19.32
CA ARG A 244 7.61 4.86 20.59
C ARG A 244 6.23 4.81 21.25
N VAL A 245 6.19 4.36 22.52
CA VAL A 245 4.96 4.37 23.31
C VAL A 245 4.57 5.81 23.62
N LEU A 246 3.32 6.15 23.32
CA LEU A 246 2.72 7.45 23.66
C LEU A 246 1.92 7.35 24.96
N GLU A 247 1.02 6.37 25.05
CA GLU A 247 0.15 6.17 26.22
C GLU A 247 -0.12 4.67 26.41
N ARG A 248 -0.26 4.24 27.67
CA ARG A 248 -0.64 2.87 28.03
C ARG A 248 -2.02 2.83 28.67
N TYR A 249 -2.88 1.91 28.23
CA TYR A 249 -4.25 1.76 28.73
C TYR A 249 -4.50 0.40 29.39
N GLY A 250 -3.45 -0.25 29.91
CA GLY A 250 -3.53 -1.55 30.57
C GLY A 250 -3.61 -2.73 29.59
N TYR A 251 -4.59 -2.75 28.70
CA TYR A 251 -4.80 -3.83 27.72
C TYR A 251 -4.50 -3.43 26.29
N THR A 252 -4.35 -2.15 26.04
CA THR A 252 -3.92 -1.57 24.75
C THR A 252 -2.88 -0.48 24.98
N THR A 253 -2.12 -0.16 23.95
CA THR A 253 -1.09 0.87 23.96
C THR A 253 -1.22 1.75 22.72
N LEU A 254 -1.15 3.04 22.90
CA LEU A 254 -1.01 4.01 21.82
C LEU A 254 0.47 4.16 21.49
N VAL A 255 0.84 3.93 20.25
CA VAL A 255 2.24 4.02 19.79
C VAL A 255 2.38 4.95 18.59
N GLU A 256 3.48 5.66 18.52
CA GLU A 256 3.97 6.29 17.31
C GLU A 256 4.86 5.29 16.56
N CYS A 257 4.66 5.17 15.26
CA CYS A 257 5.49 4.33 14.39
C CYS A 257 6.18 5.22 13.35
N ARG A 258 7.50 5.15 13.25
CA ARG A 258 8.31 5.81 12.22
C ARG A 258 8.89 4.77 11.28
N LEU A 259 8.79 5.04 9.98
CA LEU A 259 9.16 4.11 8.94
C LEU A 259 10.49 4.50 8.31
N GLU A 260 11.46 3.57 8.22
CA GLU A 260 12.59 3.68 7.31
C GLU A 260 12.21 3.21 5.89
N THR A 261 11.23 2.31 5.77
CA THR A 261 10.74 1.72 4.52
C THR A 261 9.23 1.83 4.45
N GLY A 262 8.64 1.69 3.25
CA GLY A 262 7.19 1.80 3.03
C GLY A 262 6.58 0.54 2.39
N ARG A 263 6.69 -0.64 3.01
CA ARG A 263 6.15 -1.89 2.43
C ARG A 263 4.66 -2.02 2.71
N THR A 264 3.95 -2.72 1.83
CA THR A 264 2.51 -3.02 1.99
C THR A 264 2.21 -3.60 3.36
N HIS A 265 1.24 -3.03 4.08
CA HIS A 265 0.83 -3.42 5.44
C HIS A 265 1.97 -3.44 6.47
N GLN A 266 3.07 -2.72 6.27
CA GLN A 266 4.30 -2.85 7.07
C GLN A 266 4.06 -2.73 8.57
N ILE A 267 3.44 -1.64 9.04
CA ILE A 267 3.17 -1.44 10.49
C ILE A 267 2.29 -2.56 11.02
N ARG A 268 1.27 -2.96 10.27
CA ARG A 268 0.30 -4.00 10.65
C ARG A 268 0.99 -5.36 10.82
N ALA A 269 1.81 -5.76 9.83
CA ALA A 269 2.59 -7.00 9.87
C ALA A 269 3.63 -6.99 10.99
N HIS A 270 4.40 -5.90 11.13
CA HIS A 270 5.42 -5.75 12.17
C HIS A 270 4.84 -5.79 13.58
N MET A 271 3.76 -5.05 13.84
CA MET A 271 3.09 -5.06 15.15
C MET A 271 2.49 -6.44 15.47
N LYS A 272 1.88 -7.11 14.49
CA LYS A 272 1.42 -8.50 14.65
C LYS A 272 2.58 -9.44 14.97
N HIS A 273 3.72 -9.29 14.27
CA HIS A 273 4.91 -10.12 14.44
C HIS A 273 5.45 -10.09 15.86
N ILE A 274 5.48 -8.91 16.49
CA ILE A 274 5.91 -8.76 17.89
C ILE A 274 4.79 -9.01 18.92
N GLY A 275 3.63 -9.53 18.50
CA GLY A 275 2.53 -9.92 19.38
C GLY A 275 1.59 -8.78 19.81
N HIS A 276 1.65 -7.64 19.14
CA HIS A 276 0.85 -6.43 19.39
C HIS A 276 0.03 -6.01 18.15
N PRO A 277 -0.87 -6.85 17.61
CA PRO A 277 -1.63 -6.46 16.43
C PRO A 277 -2.44 -5.17 16.70
N LEU A 278 -2.68 -4.40 15.63
CA LEU A 278 -3.46 -3.18 15.73
C LEU A 278 -4.89 -3.48 16.19
N PHE A 279 -5.44 -2.63 17.03
CA PHE A 279 -6.83 -2.72 17.46
C PHE A 279 -7.76 -2.60 16.24
N ALA A 280 -8.78 -3.44 16.18
CA ALA A 280 -9.75 -3.53 15.09
C ALA A 280 -9.16 -3.89 13.70
N ASP A 281 -7.94 -4.42 13.63
CA ASP A 281 -7.38 -4.92 12.37
C ASP A 281 -7.92 -6.32 12.07
N GLU A 282 -8.91 -6.40 11.18
CA GLU A 282 -9.57 -7.66 10.82
C GLU A 282 -8.57 -8.67 10.25
N ARG A 283 -7.72 -8.24 9.31
CA ARG A 283 -6.78 -9.15 8.62
C ARG A 283 -5.67 -9.68 9.52
N TYR A 284 -5.27 -8.90 10.53
CA TYR A 284 -4.17 -9.27 11.42
C TYR A 284 -4.63 -9.73 12.80
N GLY A 285 -5.95 -9.98 12.97
CA GLY A 285 -6.54 -10.56 14.17
C GLY A 285 -6.75 -9.57 15.32
N GLY A 286 -6.81 -8.28 15.02
CA GLY A 286 -7.05 -7.22 16.01
C GLY A 286 -8.50 -7.03 16.40
N MET A 287 -9.45 -7.70 15.71
CA MET A 287 -10.88 -7.71 16.06
C MET A 287 -11.20 -8.60 17.26
N GLU A 288 -10.30 -9.52 17.58
CA GLU A 288 -10.49 -10.43 18.71
C GLU A 288 -10.06 -9.78 20.03
N ILE A 289 -10.63 -10.28 21.15
CA ILE A 289 -10.21 -9.86 22.49
C ILE A 289 -8.92 -10.58 22.86
N LEU A 290 -7.80 -9.95 22.63
CA LEU A 290 -6.48 -10.56 22.83
C LEU A 290 -5.94 -10.36 24.25
N ARG A 291 -6.41 -9.35 24.97
CA ARG A 291 -5.97 -9.00 26.33
C ARG A 291 -7.17 -8.51 27.14
N GLY A 292 -7.08 -8.66 28.45
CA GLY A 292 -8.08 -8.16 29.38
C GLY A 292 -8.89 -9.24 30.08
N GLU A 293 -9.99 -8.84 30.68
CA GLU A 293 -10.83 -9.68 31.54
C GLU A 293 -11.78 -10.56 30.70
N ARG A 294 -12.15 -11.72 31.27
CA ARG A 294 -13.14 -12.61 30.63
C ARG A 294 -14.57 -12.36 31.13
N THR A 295 -14.90 -11.10 31.47
CA THR A 295 -16.21 -10.71 31.96
C THR A 295 -17.15 -10.29 30.84
N ALA A 296 -18.46 -10.42 31.03
CA ALA A 296 -19.46 -9.97 30.07
C ALA A 296 -19.41 -8.45 29.88
N SER A 297 -19.13 -7.69 30.92
CA SER A 297 -19.00 -6.24 30.85
C SER A 297 -17.80 -5.80 30.03
N TYR A 298 -16.64 -6.45 30.18
CA TYR A 298 -15.45 -6.18 29.36
C TYR A 298 -15.69 -6.55 27.91
N LYS A 299 -16.33 -7.69 27.64
CA LYS A 299 -16.71 -8.07 26.28
C LYS A 299 -17.61 -7.02 25.63
N ALA A 300 -18.63 -6.54 26.35
CA ALA A 300 -19.51 -5.47 25.88
C ALA A 300 -18.75 -4.14 25.65
N TYR A 301 -17.79 -3.82 26.55
CA TYR A 301 -16.92 -2.67 26.39
C TYR A 301 -16.11 -2.74 25.07
N ILE A 302 -15.44 -3.87 24.80
CA ILE A 302 -14.67 -4.05 23.56
C ILE A 302 -15.57 -3.98 22.32
N GLN A 303 -16.75 -4.60 22.35
CA GLN A 303 -17.71 -4.50 21.25
C GLN A 303 -18.11 -3.04 20.98
N ASN A 304 -18.26 -2.22 22.01
CA ASN A 304 -18.53 -0.80 21.85
C ASN A 304 -17.31 -0.02 21.33
N CYS A 305 -16.08 -0.43 21.66
CA CYS A 305 -14.86 0.14 21.07
C CYS A 305 -14.76 -0.19 19.57
N LEU A 306 -15.04 -1.43 19.19
CA LEU A 306 -15.04 -1.88 17.78
C LEU A 306 -16.12 -1.20 16.94
N LYS A 307 -17.26 -0.77 17.54
CA LYS A 307 -18.27 0.04 16.85
C LYS A 307 -17.81 1.47 16.60
N LEU A 308 -16.98 2.04 17.47
CA LEU A 308 -16.44 3.39 17.30
C LEU A 308 -15.38 3.43 16.18
N CYS A 309 -14.50 2.43 16.15
CA CYS A 309 -13.48 2.30 15.12
C CYS A 309 -13.47 0.83 14.65
N SER A 310 -14.09 0.58 13.50
CA SER A 310 -14.30 -0.75 12.91
C SER A 310 -13.21 -1.15 11.91
N ARG A 311 -12.10 -0.44 11.90
CA ARG A 311 -10.96 -0.62 11.02
C ARG A 311 -9.66 -0.65 11.81
N GLN A 312 -8.55 -1.06 11.19
CA GLN A 312 -7.24 -0.92 11.85
C GLN A 312 -7.07 0.50 12.40
N ALA A 313 -6.87 0.61 13.71
CA ALA A 313 -6.65 1.88 14.38
C ALA A 313 -5.25 2.43 14.03
N LEU A 314 -5.13 2.96 12.81
CA LEU A 314 -3.90 3.47 12.20
C LEU A 314 -4.18 4.79 11.47
N HIS A 315 -3.29 5.76 11.69
CA HIS A 315 -3.39 7.09 11.11
C HIS A 315 -2.00 7.63 10.73
N ALA A 316 -1.82 8.07 9.49
CA ALA A 316 -0.61 8.74 9.00
C ALA A 316 -0.59 10.18 9.53
N LYS A 317 0.05 10.36 10.69
CA LYS A 317 -0.05 11.58 11.52
C LYS A 317 0.82 12.72 11.00
N THR A 318 2.05 12.42 10.59
CA THR A 318 2.99 13.43 10.10
C THR A 318 3.59 13.03 8.77
N LEU A 319 3.87 14.03 7.94
CA LEU A 319 4.54 13.87 6.66
C LEU A 319 5.50 15.05 6.46
N GLY A 320 6.79 14.72 6.29
CA GLY A 320 7.84 15.70 6.01
C GLY A 320 8.65 15.32 4.78
N PHE A 321 8.95 16.29 3.95
CA PHE A 321 9.74 16.15 2.73
C PHE A 321 10.36 17.50 2.33
N VAL A 322 11.31 17.48 1.42
CA VAL A 322 11.88 18.70 0.82
C VAL A 322 11.06 19.07 -0.40
N HIS A 323 10.61 20.33 -0.46
CA HIS A 323 9.84 20.84 -1.61
C HIS A 323 10.65 20.73 -2.91
N PRO A 324 10.10 20.14 -3.99
CA PRO A 324 10.85 19.77 -5.18
C PRO A 324 11.50 20.94 -5.94
N VAL A 325 10.93 22.15 -5.82
CA VAL A 325 11.43 23.35 -6.53
C VAL A 325 12.12 24.34 -5.59
N THR A 326 11.54 24.63 -4.44
CA THR A 326 12.10 25.63 -3.51
C THR A 326 13.18 25.07 -2.61
N HIS A 327 13.32 23.73 -2.54
CA HIS A 327 14.24 23.01 -1.66
C HIS A 327 14.08 23.34 -0.17
N GLN A 328 12.93 23.86 0.23
CA GLN A 328 12.60 24.11 1.62
C GLN A 328 12.04 22.84 2.27
N GLN A 329 12.43 22.59 3.53
CA GLN A 329 11.81 21.53 4.33
C GLN A 329 10.34 21.88 4.59
N MET A 330 9.46 20.93 4.31
CA MET A 330 8.03 21.03 4.57
C MET A 330 7.62 19.92 5.54
N ASP A 331 6.93 20.30 6.61
CA ASP A 331 6.46 19.37 7.62
C ASP A 331 4.97 19.60 7.91
N PHE A 332 4.18 18.54 7.77
CA PHE A 332 2.73 18.57 7.96
C PHE A 332 2.31 17.64 9.09
N THR A 333 1.26 18.05 9.78
CA THR A 333 0.61 17.26 10.83
C THR A 333 -0.90 17.32 10.63
N SER A 334 -1.59 16.18 10.76
CA SER A 334 -3.06 16.12 10.74
C SER A 334 -3.60 15.79 12.13
N GLU A 335 -4.85 16.17 12.40
CA GLU A 335 -5.57 15.65 13.54
C GLU A 335 -5.93 14.16 13.33
N LEU A 336 -6.08 13.42 14.44
CA LEU A 336 -6.55 12.04 14.36
C LEU A 336 -7.96 11.99 13.77
N ALA A 337 -8.23 11.01 12.93
CA ALA A 337 -9.59 10.77 12.46
C ALA A 337 -10.55 10.55 13.64
N ASN A 338 -11.78 11.08 13.52
CA ASN A 338 -12.75 11.16 14.62
C ASN A 338 -13.05 9.80 15.27
N ASP A 339 -13.12 8.73 14.49
CA ASP A 339 -13.32 7.36 14.97
C ASP A 339 -12.17 6.90 15.89
N MET A 340 -10.95 7.20 15.50
CA MET A 340 -9.75 6.83 16.25
C MET A 340 -9.58 7.72 17.49
N ALA A 341 -9.86 9.02 17.39
CA ALA A 341 -9.85 9.93 18.54
C ALA A 341 -10.87 9.49 19.61
N ALA A 342 -12.10 9.20 19.21
CA ALA A 342 -13.15 8.72 20.11
C ALA A 342 -12.78 7.36 20.77
N LEU A 343 -12.15 6.45 20.01
CA LEU A 343 -11.65 5.18 20.53
C LEU A 343 -10.57 5.40 21.60
N ILE A 344 -9.61 6.28 21.36
CA ILE A 344 -8.52 6.60 22.29
C ILE A 344 -9.08 7.22 23.56
N ASP A 345 -9.99 8.18 23.47
CA ASP A 345 -10.64 8.81 24.63
C ASP A 345 -11.43 7.79 25.45
N LYS A 346 -12.07 6.84 24.79
CA LYS A 346 -12.77 5.75 25.49
C LYS A 346 -11.81 4.87 26.30
N TRP A 347 -10.63 4.55 25.74
CA TRP A 347 -9.60 3.80 26.46
C TRP A 347 -8.98 4.60 27.62
N ARG A 348 -8.72 5.89 27.44
CA ARG A 348 -8.26 6.79 28.53
C ARG A 348 -9.23 6.79 29.72
N ASN A 349 -10.54 6.91 29.43
CA ASN A 349 -11.58 6.90 30.47
C ASN A 349 -11.69 5.53 31.17
N TYR A 350 -11.53 4.43 30.42
CA TYR A 350 -11.51 3.09 31.01
C TYR A 350 -10.37 2.92 32.00
N THR A 351 -9.17 3.34 31.65
CA THR A 351 -7.98 3.25 32.52
C THR A 351 -8.14 4.08 33.79
N ARG A 352 -8.60 5.33 33.67
CA ARG A 352 -8.85 6.20 34.84
C ARG A 352 -9.84 5.58 35.80
N ASN A 353 -10.89 4.96 35.31
CA ASN A 353 -11.89 4.31 36.17
C ASN A 353 -11.34 3.10 36.93
N ILE A 354 -10.41 2.33 36.32
CA ILE A 354 -9.76 1.21 37.01
C ILE A 354 -8.80 1.70 38.10
N GLU A 355 -8.08 2.79 37.88
CA GLU A 355 -7.16 3.37 38.86
C GLU A 355 -7.90 3.95 40.09
N ILE A 356 -9.09 4.52 39.89
CA ILE A 356 -9.94 5.06 40.97
C ILE A 356 -10.57 3.94 41.82
N THR A 357 -10.74 2.74 41.25
CA THR A 357 -11.43 1.61 41.91
C THR A 357 -10.45 0.68 42.65
N LYS A 358 -9.15 0.88 42.52
CA LYS A 358 -8.06 0.22 43.28
C LYS A 358 -7.62 1.06 44.46
#